data_41ba7dbc2dc099b1ce9ea67f1844c56f
#
_entry.id   41ba7dbc2dc099b1ce9ea67f1844c56f
#
_cell.length_a   1.000
_cell.length_b   1.000
_cell.length_c   1.000
_cell.angle_alpha   90.00
_cell.angle_beta   90.00
_cell.angle_gamma   90.00
#
_symmetry.space_group_name_H-M   'P 1'
#
loop_
_entity.id
_entity.type
_entity.pdbx_description
1 polymer ?
#
loop_
_entity_poly.entity_id
_entity_poly.type
_entity_poly.pdbx_seq_one_letter_code
_entity_poly.pdbx_strand_id
1 'polypeptide(L)'
;MENYIIANYTDPGRVRTLNEDSMTTFDSPNGRVVVVCDGLGGQNAGEVASQLAVAVIQDILTDNTFNTPEEAIQSSVNAANQAILHRAAQDPQCSGMGSTCVMAIIKDGKVYYGSVGDSRIYYIAGNMIRQITKDQSYVQTLVDEGAITQEAAEHHQDKNQIMNALGIENMKPAVIGNLPITPEPGSCFVLCSDGLSGMISNNAILNTVMRRDLSLNERVRLLVNQANDAGGQDNITVQLIEFSANASSVYAAMPADRQQTGGEYMKQKRRSNSFAYVIIALFMMATVALGVYWYFFRNEAKPEPKVESTTKTRKKEQPVVRKKTTETKTVVVKETEPQPKPKAKQKQNPQNSIEKKIKKGIGNNTGNGNNDPENNHNSQGLLDEQIKKGNFKDEKDLP
;
A
#
# COMPACT_ATOMS: atom_id res chain seq x y z
N MET A 1 25.15 -16.27 15.50
CA MET A 1 25.18 -14.98 14.79
C MET A 1 24.39 -15.17 13.50
N GLU A 2 23.53 -14.24 13.18
CA GLU A 2 22.74 -14.31 11.97
C GLU A 2 23.65 -14.12 10.76
N ASN A 3 23.65 -15.09 9.86
CA ASN A 3 24.55 -15.10 8.70
C ASN A 3 23.90 -14.43 7.48
N TYR A 4 23.14 -13.33 7.66
CA TYR A 4 22.50 -12.62 6.56
C TYR A 4 22.49 -11.10 6.80
N ILE A 5 22.36 -10.37 5.71
CA ILE A 5 22.15 -8.92 5.69
C ILE A 5 20.90 -8.60 4.84
N ILE A 6 20.22 -7.52 5.16
CA ILE A 6 19.00 -7.09 4.45
C ILE A 6 19.18 -5.65 3.99
N ALA A 7 18.80 -5.37 2.74
CA ALA A 7 18.67 -4.03 2.20
C ALA A 7 17.33 -3.89 1.51
N ASN A 8 16.80 -2.67 1.49
CA ASN A 8 15.52 -2.38 0.89
C ASN A 8 15.51 -1.00 0.22
N TYR A 9 14.61 -0.84 -0.73
CA TYR A 9 14.33 0.45 -1.35
C TYR A 9 12.92 0.44 -1.95
N THR A 10 12.24 1.58 -1.89
CA THR A 10 10.95 1.81 -2.52
C THR A 10 10.96 3.14 -3.25
N ASP A 11 10.25 3.22 -4.37
CA ASP A 11 10.18 4.39 -5.25
C ASP A 11 8.76 4.47 -5.86
N PRO A 12 8.14 5.65 -5.98
CA PRO A 12 6.81 5.77 -6.59
C PRO A 12 6.77 5.42 -8.08
N GLY A 13 7.92 5.23 -8.72
CA GLY A 13 7.97 5.05 -10.17
C GLY A 13 7.99 6.37 -10.93
N ARG A 14 7.72 6.30 -12.24
CA ARG A 14 7.72 7.50 -13.13
C ARG A 14 6.33 8.00 -13.46
N VAL A 15 5.30 7.19 -13.23
CA VAL A 15 3.92 7.46 -13.65
C VAL A 15 3.01 7.76 -12.48
N ARG A 16 3.18 7.05 -11.36
CA ARG A 16 2.37 7.22 -10.16
C ARG A 16 2.79 8.47 -9.40
N THR A 17 1.83 9.18 -8.80
CA THR A 17 2.08 10.35 -7.94
C THR A 17 2.23 9.98 -6.48
N LEU A 18 1.64 8.86 -6.07
CA LEU A 18 1.71 8.31 -4.72
C LEU A 18 2.42 6.97 -4.74
N ASN A 19 3.01 6.61 -3.62
CA ASN A 19 3.54 5.28 -3.41
C ASN A 19 2.56 4.51 -2.53
N GLU A 20 1.82 3.59 -3.14
CA GLU A 20 0.84 2.73 -2.49
C GLU A 20 1.46 1.42 -1.98
N ASP A 21 2.76 1.19 -2.27
CA ASP A 21 3.53 0.09 -1.69
C ASP A 21 3.94 0.38 -0.24
N SER A 22 3.98 -0.65 0.58
CA SER A 22 4.52 -0.60 1.93
C SER A 22 5.40 -1.81 2.22
N MET A 23 6.42 -1.61 3.07
CA MET A 23 7.33 -2.68 3.47
C MET A 23 7.80 -2.51 4.90
N THR A 24 8.16 -3.61 5.55
CA THR A 24 8.79 -3.59 6.86
C THR A 24 9.78 -4.73 7.04
N THR A 25 10.71 -4.55 7.98
CA THR A 25 11.62 -5.59 8.45
C THR A 25 11.81 -5.42 9.95
N PHE A 26 11.50 -6.45 10.73
CA PHE A 26 11.53 -6.40 12.19
C PHE A 26 11.86 -7.75 12.82
N ASP A 27 12.29 -7.73 14.08
CA ASP A 27 12.49 -8.92 14.90
C ASP A 27 11.23 -9.26 15.69
N SER A 28 10.90 -10.53 15.76
CA SER A 28 9.76 -11.04 16.52
C SER A 28 10.11 -12.34 17.24
N PRO A 29 9.30 -12.79 18.21
CA PRO A 29 9.45 -14.12 18.80
C PRO A 29 9.37 -15.26 17.77
N ASN A 30 8.80 -14.99 16.60
CA ASN A 30 8.63 -15.96 15.52
C ASN A 30 9.83 -16.01 14.55
N GLY A 31 10.81 -15.10 14.70
CA GLY A 31 11.98 -14.94 13.84
C GLY A 31 12.09 -13.53 13.25
N ARG A 32 13.08 -13.31 12.38
CA ARG A 32 13.24 -12.08 11.61
C ARG A 32 12.24 -12.06 10.48
N VAL A 33 11.40 -11.06 10.44
CA VAL A 33 10.30 -10.91 9.47
C VAL A 33 10.64 -9.86 8.43
N VAL A 34 10.35 -10.16 7.17
CA VAL A 34 10.52 -9.28 6.00
C VAL A 34 9.22 -9.30 5.21
N VAL A 35 8.60 -8.14 4.99
CA VAL A 35 7.27 -8.02 4.37
C VAL A 35 7.26 -6.95 3.28
N VAL A 36 6.63 -7.25 2.14
CA VAL A 36 6.25 -6.28 1.10
C VAL A 36 4.77 -6.42 0.83
N CYS A 37 4.07 -5.28 0.79
CA CYS A 37 2.65 -5.16 0.49
C CYS A 37 2.47 -4.11 -0.61
N ASP A 38 1.74 -4.46 -1.67
CA ASP A 38 1.38 -3.57 -2.78
C ASP A 38 -0.10 -3.20 -2.62
N GLY A 39 -0.36 -1.91 -2.49
CA GLY A 39 -1.69 -1.39 -2.17
C GLY A 39 -2.58 -1.25 -3.39
N LEU A 40 -3.81 -1.71 -3.26
CA LEU A 40 -4.82 -1.75 -4.30
C LEU A 40 -6.00 -0.86 -3.93
N GLY A 41 -6.36 0.07 -4.79
CA GLY A 41 -7.53 0.93 -4.57
C GLY A 41 -7.50 2.20 -5.39
N GLY A 42 -8.63 2.95 -5.41
CA GLY A 42 -8.70 4.28 -6.01
C GLY A 42 -8.41 5.38 -4.96
N GLN A 43 -7.87 6.53 -5.37
CA GLN A 43 -7.71 7.76 -4.55
C GLN A 43 -6.96 7.56 -3.23
N ASN A 44 -5.86 7.09 -3.03
CA ASN A 44 -5.11 6.87 -1.78
C ASN A 44 -5.57 5.65 -0.95
N ALA A 45 -6.60 4.93 -1.35
CA ALA A 45 -7.08 3.78 -0.59
C ALA A 45 -6.07 2.62 -0.60
N GLY A 46 -5.27 2.48 -1.66
CA GLY A 46 -4.18 1.51 -1.75
C GLY A 46 -3.09 1.75 -0.71
N GLU A 47 -2.64 3.01 -0.55
CA GLU A 47 -1.65 3.39 0.47
C GLU A 47 -2.13 3.02 1.88
N VAL A 48 -3.39 3.34 2.21
CA VAL A 48 -3.99 3.00 3.51
C VAL A 48 -4.02 1.49 3.71
N ALA A 49 -4.38 0.72 2.68
CA ALA A 49 -4.48 -0.73 2.78
C ALA A 49 -3.11 -1.40 3.00
N SER A 50 -2.08 -1.02 2.25
CA SER A 50 -0.74 -1.60 2.37
C SER A 50 -0.08 -1.22 3.70
N GLN A 51 -0.21 0.03 4.15
CA GLN A 51 0.29 0.48 5.46
C GLN A 51 -0.41 -0.26 6.60
N LEU A 52 -1.73 -0.39 6.55
CA LEU A 52 -2.50 -1.13 7.56
C LEU A 52 -2.11 -2.62 7.58
N ALA A 53 -1.92 -3.24 6.40
CA ALA A 53 -1.47 -4.62 6.31
C ALA A 53 -0.12 -4.82 7.02
N VAL A 54 0.86 -3.97 6.71
CA VAL A 54 2.20 -4.02 7.31
C VAL A 54 2.15 -3.81 8.82
N ALA A 55 1.38 -2.82 9.29
CA ALA A 55 1.25 -2.50 10.71
C ALA A 55 0.64 -3.67 11.49
N VAL A 56 -0.48 -4.22 11.02
CA VAL A 56 -1.17 -5.34 11.68
C VAL A 56 -0.31 -6.61 11.69
N ILE A 57 0.38 -6.92 10.59
CA ILE A 57 1.31 -8.05 10.52
C ILE A 57 2.41 -7.88 11.57
N GLN A 58 2.97 -6.69 11.69
CA GLN A 58 4.01 -6.39 12.67
C GLN A 58 3.50 -6.54 14.09
N ASP A 59 2.36 -5.97 14.45
CA ASP A 59 1.76 -6.04 15.78
C ASP A 59 1.46 -7.50 16.16
N ILE A 60 0.78 -8.26 15.29
CA ILE A 60 0.43 -9.67 15.56
C ILE A 60 1.68 -10.52 15.78
N LEU A 61 2.72 -10.35 14.96
CA LEU A 61 3.93 -11.17 15.07
C LEU A 61 4.87 -10.74 16.19
N THR A 62 4.81 -9.48 16.63
CA THR A 62 5.59 -8.97 17.78
C THR A 62 4.95 -9.38 19.10
N ASP A 63 3.63 -9.30 19.20
CA ASP A 63 2.90 -9.52 20.44
C ASP A 63 2.59 -11.00 20.71
N ASN A 64 2.65 -11.86 19.69
CA ASN A 64 2.28 -13.25 19.80
C ASN A 64 3.42 -14.19 19.36
N THR A 65 3.50 -15.33 20.02
CA THR A 65 4.39 -16.45 19.63
C THR A 65 3.52 -17.57 19.11
N PHE A 66 3.83 -18.05 17.90
CA PHE A 66 3.13 -19.15 17.25
C PHE A 66 3.96 -20.45 17.32
N ASN A 67 3.28 -21.59 17.19
CA ASN A 67 3.96 -22.90 17.26
C ASN A 67 4.89 -23.09 16.06
N THR A 68 4.47 -22.63 14.88
CA THR A 68 5.27 -22.71 13.65
C THR A 68 5.28 -21.36 12.92
N PRO A 69 6.34 -21.08 12.12
CA PRO A 69 6.35 -19.88 11.28
C PRO A 69 5.25 -19.85 10.22
N GLU A 70 4.79 -21.01 9.75
CA GLU A 70 3.67 -21.13 8.81
C GLU A 70 2.36 -20.67 9.45
N GLU A 71 2.10 -21.09 10.70
CA GLU A 71 0.97 -20.61 11.49
C GLU A 71 1.05 -19.09 11.73
N ALA A 72 2.24 -18.57 12.02
CA ALA A 72 2.51 -17.16 12.20
C ALA A 72 2.17 -16.36 10.92
N ILE A 73 2.61 -16.83 9.75
CA ILE A 73 2.30 -16.23 8.45
C ILE A 73 0.79 -16.22 8.23
N GLN A 74 0.12 -17.37 8.33
CA GLN A 74 -1.32 -17.46 8.05
C GLN A 74 -2.15 -16.59 8.98
N SER A 75 -1.82 -16.60 10.29
CA SER A 75 -2.56 -15.86 11.30
C SER A 75 -2.41 -14.34 11.12
N SER A 76 -1.19 -13.85 10.86
CA SER A 76 -0.94 -12.43 10.66
C SER A 76 -1.57 -11.90 9.35
N VAL A 77 -1.55 -12.70 8.28
CA VAL A 77 -2.22 -12.39 7.02
C VAL A 77 -3.74 -12.34 7.19
N ASN A 78 -4.33 -13.28 7.93
CA ASN A 78 -5.76 -13.26 8.21
C ASN A 78 -6.17 -12.03 9.05
N ALA A 79 -5.36 -11.68 10.06
CA ALA A 79 -5.61 -10.48 10.86
C ALA A 79 -5.53 -9.20 10.02
N ALA A 80 -4.53 -9.09 9.14
CA ALA A 80 -4.41 -7.97 8.21
C ALA A 80 -5.62 -7.86 7.26
N ASN A 81 -6.10 -8.99 6.72
CA ASN A 81 -7.31 -9.01 5.89
C ASN A 81 -8.53 -8.48 6.64
N GLN A 82 -8.75 -8.93 7.88
CA GLN A 82 -9.88 -8.47 8.68
C GLN A 82 -9.79 -6.98 9.04
N ALA A 83 -8.58 -6.49 9.33
CA ALA A 83 -8.37 -5.07 9.63
C ALA A 83 -8.68 -4.18 8.42
N ILE A 84 -8.26 -4.58 7.21
CA ILE A 84 -8.55 -3.88 5.97
C ILE A 84 -10.07 -3.87 5.70
N LEU A 85 -10.75 -5.02 5.82
CA LEU A 85 -12.21 -5.11 5.67
C LEU A 85 -12.94 -4.22 6.67
N HIS A 86 -12.51 -4.21 7.92
CA HIS A 86 -13.10 -3.39 8.96
C HIS A 86 -12.94 -1.90 8.65
N ARG A 87 -11.75 -1.45 8.27
CA ARG A 87 -11.49 -0.05 7.88
C ARG A 87 -12.31 0.35 6.66
N ALA A 88 -12.38 -0.50 5.63
CA ALA A 88 -13.18 -0.25 4.42
C ALA A 88 -14.68 -0.12 4.72
N ALA A 89 -15.19 -0.84 5.72
CA ALA A 89 -16.58 -0.76 6.13
C ALA A 89 -16.90 0.53 6.93
N GLN A 90 -15.92 1.11 7.63
CA GLN A 90 -16.08 2.31 8.43
C GLN A 90 -15.92 3.61 7.63
N ASP A 91 -15.12 3.59 6.58
CA ASP A 91 -14.76 4.76 5.80
C ASP A 91 -15.10 4.57 4.32
N PRO A 92 -16.12 5.28 3.80
CA PRO A 92 -16.47 5.18 2.39
C PRO A 92 -15.34 5.53 1.41
N GLN A 93 -14.35 6.32 1.83
CA GLN A 93 -13.18 6.66 1.00
C GLN A 93 -12.22 5.46 0.87
N CYS A 94 -12.27 4.54 1.81
CA CYS A 94 -11.51 3.29 1.81
C CYS A 94 -12.28 2.10 1.20
N SER A 95 -13.49 2.33 0.66
CA SER A 95 -14.31 1.26 0.11
C SER A 95 -13.62 0.54 -1.04
N GLY A 96 -13.53 -0.79 -0.95
CA GLY A 96 -12.89 -1.61 -1.97
C GLY A 96 -11.36 -1.57 -1.97
N MET A 97 -10.73 -0.99 -0.94
CA MET A 97 -9.28 -1.06 -0.77
C MET A 97 -8.82 -2.49 -0.51
N GLY A 98 -7.61 -2.80 -0.94
CA GLY A 98 -6.98 -4.08 -0.73
C GLY A 98 -5.46 -3.97 -0.79
N SER A 99 -4.78 -5.08 -0.56
CA SER A 99 -3.33 -5.14 -0.70
C SER A 99 -2.87 -6.55 -1.06
N THR A 100 -1.76 -6.65 -1.78
CA THR A 100 -0.99 -7.90 -1.83
C THR A 100 -0.22 -8.07 -0.53
N CYS A 101 0.38 -9.24 -0.34
CA CYS A 101 1.36 -9.47 0.70
C CYS A 101 2.34 -10.57 0.27
N VAL A 102 3.63 -10.29 0.35
CA VAL A 102 4.66 -11.33 0.38
C VAL A 102 5.48 -11.18 1.66
N MET A 103 5.70 -12.30 2.33
CA MET A 103 6.37 -12.33 3.63
C MET A 103 7.38 -13.47 3.69
N ALA A 104 8.52 -13.20 4.33
CA ALA A 104 9.51 -14.19 4.72
C ALA A 104 9.79 -14.10 6.22
N ILE A 105 9.86 -15.24 6.90
CA ILE A 105 10.31 -15.37 8.29
C ILE A 105 11.59 -16.19 8.33
N ILE A 106 12.65 -15.59 8.84
CA ILE A 106 13.95 -16.25 9.01
C ILE A 106 14.02 -16.72 10.46
N LYS A 107 14.07 -18.03 10.65
CA LYS A 107 14.13 -18.68 11.98
C LYS A 107 15.00 -19.93 11.89
N ASP A 108 15.88 -20.11 12.87
CA ASP A 108 16.76 -21.29 13.00
C ASP A 108 17.54 -21.63 11.71
N GLY A 109 18.04 -20.59 11.02
CA GLY A 109 18.81 -20.74 9.78
C GLY A 109 17.99 -21.16 8.55
N LYS A 110 16.66 -21.11 8.64
CA LYS A 110 15.73 -21.43 7.55
C LYS A 110 14.86 -20.23 7.20
N VAL A 111 14.39 -20.18 5.95
CA VAL A 111 13.46 -19.19 5.45
C VAL A 111 12.11 -19.84 5.18
N TYR A 112 11.11 -19.39 5.91
CA TYR A 112 9.70 -19.70 5.72
C TYR A 112 9.06 -18.54 4.96
N TYR A 113 8.12 -18.79 4.05
CA TYR A 113 7.55 -17.74 3.25
C TYR A 113 6.09 -18.00 2.88
N GLY A 114 5.38 -16.92 2.61
CA GLY A 114 3.99 -16.97 2.14
C GLY A 114 3.63 -15.76 1.29
N SER A 115 2.55 -15.89 0.51
CA SER A 115 2.06 -14.84 -0.37
C SER A 115 0.55 -14.79 -0.49
N VAL A 116 0.02 -13.57 -0.71
CA VAL A 116 -1.33 -13.25 -1.17
C VAL A 116 -1.19 -12.23 -2.29
N GLY A 117 -1.78 -12.49 -3.47
CA GLY A 117 -1.66 -11.61 -4.63
C GLY A 117 -0.56 -12.04 -5.60
N ASP A 118 0.04 -11.08 -6.28
CA ASP A 118 1.02 -11.26 -7.36
C ASP A 118 2.37 -10.58 -7.11
N SER A 119 2.58 -9.98 -5.93
CA SER A 119 3.92 -9.67 -5.45
C SER A 119 4.73 -10.95 -5.30
N ARG A 120 6.04 -10.87 -5.53
CA ARG A 120 6.85 -12.08 -5.72
C ARG A 120 8.01 -12.20 -4.74
N ILE A 121 8.39 -13.45 -4.48
CA ILE A 121 9.64 -13.81 -3.83
C ILE A 121 10.46 -14.66 -4.80
N TYR A 122 11.69 -14.22 -5.04
CA TYR A 122 12.66 -14.97 -5.80
C TYR A 122 13.74 -15.52 -4.87
N TYR A 123 14.15 -16.77 -5.11
CA TYR A 123 15.35 -17.37 -4.53
C TYR A 123 16.43 -17.44 -5.59
N ILE A 124 17.61 -16.92 -5.26
CA ILE A 124 18.80 -16.87 -6.13
C ILE A 124 19.93 -17.63 -5.45
N ALA A 125 20.40 -18.69 -6.12
CA ALA A 125 21.53 -19.49 -5.66
C ALA A 125 22.42 -19.85 -6.85
N GLY A 126 23.74 -19.69 -6.69
CA GLY A 126 24.67 -19.81 -7.79
C GLY A 126 24.31 -18.84 -8.91
N ASN A 127 24.12 -19.35 -10.13
CA ASN A 127 23.73 -18.56 -11.31
C ASN A 127 22.28 -18.83 -11.74
N MET A 128 21.41 -19.16 -10.78
CA MET A 128 20.01 -19.46 -11.03
C MET A 128 19.09 -18.56 -10.21
N ILE A 129 18.02 -18.10 -10.84
CA ILE A 129 16.90 -17.41 -10.22
C ILE A 129 15.66 -18.28 -10.34
N ARG A 130 14.92 -18.41 -9.25
CA ARG A 130 13.65 -19.12 -9.21
C ARG A 130 12.62 -18.28 -8.46
N GLN A 131 11.52 -17.97 -9.09
CA GLN A 131 10.34 -17.48 -8.39
C GLN A 131 9.79 -18.62 -7.51
N ILE A 132 9.69 -18.38 -6.20
CA ILE A 132 9.23 -19.37 -5.22
C ILE A 132 7.79 -19.16 -4.79
N THR A 133 7.24 -17.97 -4.98
CA THR A 133 5.81 -17.68 -4.88
C THR A 133 5.12 -17.96 -6.21
N LYS A 134 3.80 -18.16 -6.17
CA LYS A 134 2.98 -18.29 -7.36
C LYS A 134 1.96 -17.17 -7.39
N ASP A 135 1.92 -16.43 -8.49
CA ASP A 135 1.02 -15.30 -8.65
C ASP A 135 -0.44 -15.76 -8.55
N GLN A 136 -1.24 -15.02 -7.83
CA GLN A 136 -2.68 -15.25 -7.74
C GLN A 136 -3.39 -14.26 -8.67
N SER A 137 -3.04 -14.28 -9.95
CA SER A 137 -3.58 -13.44 -11.03
C SER A 137 -4.45 -14.24 -12.00
N TYR A 138 -5.26 -13.51 -12.78
CA TYR A 138 -6.08 -14.12 -13.84
C TYR A 138 -5.22 -14.84 -14.87
N VAL A 139 -4.14 -14.20 -15.32
CA VAL A 139 -3.26 -14.80 -16.34
C VAL A 139 -2.56 -16.06 -15.82
N GLN A 140 -2.22 -16.12 -14.53
CA GLN A 140 -1.66 -17.34 -13.94
C GLN A 140 -2.69 -18.48 -13.94
N THR A 141 -3.97 -18.17 -13.74
CA THR A 141 -5.03 -19.20 -13.87
C THR A 141 -5.09 -19.74 -15.29
N LEU A 142 -4.96 -18.89 -16.31
CA LEU A 142 -4.94 -19.33 -17.71
C LEU A 142 -3.71 -20.20 -18.03
N VAL A 143 -2.56 -19.89 -17.44
CA VAL A 143 -1.34 -20.71 -17.56
C VAL A 143 -1.54 -22.08 -16.90
N ASP A 144 -2.11 -22.11 -15.71
CA ASP A 144 -2.39 -23.35 -14.97
C ASP A 144 -3.36 -24.28 -15.70
N GLU A 145 -4.34 -23.70 -16.39
CA GLU A 145 -5.30 -24.42 -17.23
C GLU A 145 -4.70 -24.82 -18.60
N GLY A 146 -3.46 -24.40 -18.89
CA GLY A 146 -2.82 -24.66 -20.18
C GLY A 146 -3.43 -23.87 -21.35
N ALA A 147 -4.20 -22.83 -21.07
CA ALA A 147 -4.84 -22.00 -22.10
C ALA A 147 -3.84 -21.03 -22.76
N ILE A 148 -2.83 -20.59 -22.03
CA ILE A 148 -1.73 -19.75 -22.53
C ILE A 148 -0.38 -20.23 -21.98
N THR A 149 0.72 -19.85 -22.64
CA THR A 149 2.06 -20.09 -22.10
C THR A 149 2.45 -19.02 -21.07
N GLN A 150 3.50 -19.27 -20.30
CA GLN A 150 4.02 -18.30 -19.34
C GLN A 150 4.49 -17.01 -20.05
N GLU A 151 5.11 -17.14 -21.23
CA GLU A 151 5.55 -15.98 -22.02
C GLU A 151 4.37 -15.15 -22.54
N ALA A 152 3.26 -15.82 -22.92
CA ALA A 152 2.07 -15.12 -23.34
C ALA A 152 1.38 -14.38 -22.19
N ALA A 153 1.48 -14.90 -20.97
CA ALA A 153 0.94 -14.26 -19.77
C ALA A 153 1.64 -12.92 -19.45
N GLU A 154 2.96 -12.83 -19.68
CA GLU A 154 3.74 -11.60 -19.45
C GLU A 154 3.29 -10.42 -20.32
N HIS A 155 2.72 -10.71 -21.50
CA HIS A 155 2.26 -9.70 -22.46
C HIS A 155 0.74 -9.63 -22.59
N HIS A 156 0.00 -10.35 -21.74
CA HIS A 156 -1.45 -10.37 -21.77
C HIS A 156 -2.05 -9.02 -21.33
N GLN A 157 -3.17 -8.61 -21.96
CA GLN A 157 -3.83 -7.34 -21.62
C GLN A 157 -4.33 -7.29 -20.16
N ASP A 158 -4.71 -8.43 -19.60
CA ASP A 158 -5.25 -8.57 -18.25
C ASP A 158 -4.20 -9.10 -17.25
N LYS A 159 -2.90 -8.92 -17.54
CA LYS A 159 -1.80 -9.43 -16.69
C LYS A 159 -1.84 -8.90 -15.26
N ASN A 160 -2.35 -7.68 -15.06
CA ASN A 160 -2.45 -7.04 -13.74
C ASN A 160 -3.79 -7.33 -13.03
N GLN A 161 -4.61 -8.26 -13.54
CA GLN A 161 -5.84 -8.65 -12.87
C GLN A 161 -5.56 -9.65 -11.75
N ILE A 162 -5.61 -9.17 -10.50
CA ILE A 162 -5.39 -9.97 -9.29
C ILE A 162 -6.67 -10.73 -8.94
N MET A 163 -6.52 -12.01 -8.55
CA MET A 163 -7.64 -12.91 -8.19
C MET A 163 -7.75 -13.17 -6.69
N ASN A 164 -6.77 -12.75 -5.90
CA ASN A 164 -6.77 -12.85 -4.45
C ASN A 164 -5.95 -11.71 -3.86
N ALA A 165 -6.45 -11.06 -2.82
CA ALA A 165 -5.79 -9.95 -2.12
C ALA A 165 -6.29 -9.87 -0.67
N LEU A 166 -5.58 -9.18 0.18
CA LEU A 166 -6.08 -8.71 1.47
C LEU A 166 -7.20 -7.68 1.23
N GLY A 167 -8.22 -7.64 2.07
CA GLY A 167 -9.35 -6.72 1.94
C GLY A 167 -10.54 -7.30 1.18
N ILE A 168 -10.54 -8.60 0.88
CA ILE A 168 -11.71 -9.29 0.31
C ILE A 168 -12.34 -10.27 1.31
N GLU A 169 -13.70 -10.31 1.34
CA GLU A 169 -14.45 -11.13 2.30
C GLU A 169 -14.14 -12.62 2.20
N ASN A 170 -13.96 -13.14 0.98
CA ASN A 170 -13.66 -14.54 0.73
C ASN A 170 -12.21 -14.72 0.27
N MET A 171 -11.27 -14.05 0.96
CA MET A 171 -9.85 -14.21 0.70
C MET A 171 -9.45 -15.68 0.83
N LYS A 172 -8.79 -16.20 -0.21
CA LYS A 172 -8.17 -17.53 -0.12
C LYS A 172 -7.00 -17.47 0.87
N PRO A 173 -6.73 -18.55 1.62
CA PRO A 173 -5.57 -18.62 2.50
C PRO A 173 -4.28 -18.20 1.80
N ALA A 174 -3.34 -17.67 2.55
CA ALA A 174 -2.00 -17.40 2.03
C ALA A 174 -1.39 -18.67 1.43
N VAL A 175 -0.76 -18.54 0.28
CA VAL A 175 0.02 -19.65 -0.29
C VAL A 175 1.35 -19.70 0.46
N ILE A 176 1.51 -20.69 1.30
CA ILE A 176 2.70 -20.92 2.11
C ILE A 176 3.60 -21.92 1.39
N GLY A 177 4.91 -21.70 1.44
CA GLY A 177 5.88 -22.64 0.88
C GLY A 177 5.79 -24.00 1.57
N ASN A 178 5.70 -25.08 0.77
CA ASN A 178 5.52 -26.44 1.28
C ASN A 178 6.62 -26.87 2.25
N LEU A 179 7.84 -26.38 2.07
CA LEU A 179 8.99 -26.65 2.94
C LEU A 179 9.82 -25.38 3.11
N PRO A 180 10.39 -25.16 4.30
CA PRO A 180 11.32 -24.05 4.48
C PRO A 180 12.59 -24.26 3.66
N ILE A 181 13.15 -23.15 3.17
CA ILE A 181 14.40 -23.17 2.42
C ILE A 181 15.56 -23.01 3.41
N THR A 182 16.54 -23.90 3.35
CA THR A 182 17.83 -23.71 4.01
C THR A 182 18.74 -22.95 3.03
N PRO A 183 19.06 -21.67 3.31
CA PRO A 183 19.83 -20.86 2.36
C PRO A 183 21.28 -21.36 2.24
N GLU A 184 21.79 -21.40 1.03
CA GLU A 184 23.20 -21.63 0.79
C GLU A 184 24.02 -20.36 1.06
N PRO A 185 25.29 -20.46 1.46
CA PRO A 185 26.17 -19.29 1.52
C PRO A 185 26.25 -18.56 0.17
N GLY A 186 26.01 -17.25 0.19
CA GLY A 186 25.97 -16.43 -1.03
C GLY A 186 24.61 -16.46 -1.75
N SER A 187 23.63 -17.21 -1.29
CA SER A 187 22.27 -17.13 -1.84
C SER A 187 21.56 -15.86 -1.41
N CYS A 188 20.54 -15.46 -2.19
CA CYS A 188 19.74 -14.28 -1.93
C CYS A 188 18.25 -14.59 -2.07
N PHE A 189 17.44 -13.83 -1.33
CA PHE A 189 16.00 -13.73 -1.54
C PHE A 189 15.67 -12.29 -1.95
N VAL A 190 14.83 -12.14 -2.98
CA VAL A 190 14.29 -10.85 -3.42
C VAL A 190 12.79 -10.90 -3.19
N LEU A 191 12.28 -10.03 -2.31
CA LEU A 191 10.86 -9.78 -2.16
C LEU A 191 10.54 -8.48 -2.90
N CYS A 192 9.53 -8.47 -3.76
CA CYS A 192 9.21 -7.27 -4.54
C CYS A 192 7.72 -7.19 -4.90
N SER A 193 7.24 -5.94 -5.12
CA SER A 193 5.99 -5.67 -5.81
C SER A 193 6.10 -5.94 -7.31
N ASP A 194 4.97 -5.91 -8.01
CA ASP A 194 4.89 -6.14 -9.47
C ASP A 194 5.57 -5.03 -10.28
N GLY A 195 5.72 -3.83 -9.71
CA GLY A 195 6.48 -2.73 -10.34
C GLY A 195 7.96 -3.05 -10.59
N LEU A 196 8.55 -4.03 -9.90
CA LEU A 196 9.85 -4.57 -10.29
C LEU A 196 9.70 -5.66 -11.35
N SER A 197 8.96 -6.71 -11.03
CA SER A 197 8.87 -7.94 -11.83
C SER A 197 8.09 -7.77 -13.13
N GLY A 198 7.24 -6.77 -13.20
CA GLY A 198 6.52 -6.37 -14.42
C GLY A 198 7.35 -5.49 -15.38
N MET A 199 8.45 -4.89 -14.88
CA MET A 199 9.29 -3.97 -15.66
C MET A 199 10.60 -4.59 -16.14
N ILE A 200 11.23 -5.45 -15.35
CA ILE A 200 12.51 -6.06 -15.72
C ILE A 200 12.44 -7.59 -15.65
N SER A 201 13.17 -8.24 -16.55
CA SER A 201 13.20 -9.69 -16.65
C SER A 201 13.90 -10.37 -15.46
N ASN A 202 13.54 -11.63 -15.19
CA ASN A 202 14.23 -12.45 -14.18
C ASN A 202 15.74 -12.47 -14.38
N ASN A 203 16.23 -12.49 -15.63
CA ASN A 203 17.66 -12.42 -15.92
C ASN A 203 18.28 -11.08 -15.53
N ALA A 204 17.60 -9.97 -15.72
CA ALA A 204 18.07 -8.65 -15.27
C ALA A 204 18.14 -8.58 -13.73
N ILE A 205 17.14 -9.13 -13.04
CA ILE A 205 17.15 -9.26 -11.57
C ILE A 205 18.36 -10.09 -11.12
N LEU A 206 18.54 -11.29 -11.69
CA LEU A 206 19.66 -12.18 -11.39
C LEU A 206 21.01 -11.47 -11.56
N ASN A 207 21.23 -10.87 -12.74
CA ASN A 207 22.48 -10.21 -13.07
C ASN A 207 22.80 -9.07 -12.09
N THR A 208 21.78 -8.31 -11.67
CA THR A 208 21.95 -7.19 -10.72
C THR A 208 22.23 -7.69 -9.31
N VAL A 209 21.48 -8.69 -8.83
CA VAL A 209 21.68 -9.27 -7.50
C VAL A 209 23.06 -9.93 -7.36
N MET A 210 23.58 -10.49 -8.45
CA MET A 210 24.91 -11.14 -8.47
C MET A 210 26.09 -10.15 -8.60
N ARG A 211 25.84 -8.84 -8.70
CA ARG A 211 26.89 -7.79 -8.70
C ARG A 211 27.58 -7.69 -7.34
N ARG A 212 28.51 -8.60 -7.07
CA ARG A 212 29.26 -8.64 -5.79
C ARG A 212 30.27 -7.50 -5.63
N ASP A 213 30.56 -6.77 -6.69
CA ASP A 213 31.32 -5.52 -6.71
C ASP A 213 30.54 -4.34 -6.12
N LEU A 214 29.21 -4.46 -5.99
CA LEU A 214 28.31 -3.47 -5.38
C LEU A 214 27.87 -3.93 -3.99
N SER A 215 27.70 -2.97 -3.08
CA SER A 215 27.04 -3.21 -1.80
C SER A 215 25.59 -3.64 -1.98
N LEU A 216 25.00 -4.26 -0.96
CA LEU A 216 23.61 -4.70 -1.01
C LEU A 216 22.64 -3.54 -1.28
N ASN A 217 22.88 -2.39 -0.67
CA ASN A 217 22.11 -1.17 -0.89
C ASN A 217 22.22 -0.62 -2.32
N GLU A 218 23.39 -0.69 -2.92
CA GLU A 218 23.58 -0.27 -4.31
C GLU A 218 22.85 -1.22 -5.28
N ARG A 219 22.88 -2.53 -5.01
CA ARG A 219 22.16 -3.52 -5.83
C ARG A 219 20.64 -3.29 -5.80
N VAL A 220 20.06 -3.04 -4.62
CA VAL A 220 18.63 -2.75 -4.49
C VAL A 220 18.25 -1.47 -5.23
N ARG A 221 19.05 -0.39 -5.09
CA ARG A 221 18.83 0.86 -5.84
C ARG A 221 18.97 0.66 -7.34
N LEU A 222 19.92 -0.16 -7.77
CA LEU A 222 20.13 -0.47 -9.19
C LEU A 222 18.91 -1.22 -9.77
N LEU A 223 18.33 -2.18 -9.03
CA LEU A 223 17.11 -2.87 -9.44
C LEU A 223 15.95 -1.87 -9.66
N VAL A 224 15.72 -0.99 -8.71
CA VAL A 224 14.66 0.01 -8.81
C VAL A 224 14.93 1.01 -9.95
N ASN A 225 16.17 1.44 -10.12
CA ASN A 225 16.53 2.32 -11.24
C ASN A 225 16.31 1.64 -12.60
N GLN A 226 16.66 0.36 -12.75
CA GLN A 226 16.41 -0.39 -13.99
C GLN A 226 14.91 -0.49 -14.29
N ALA A 227 14.06 -0.73 -13.28
CA ALA A 227 12.61 -0.74 -13.45
C ALA A 227 12.08 0.64 -13.84
N ASN A 228 12.61 1.70 -13.24
CA ASN A 228 12.31 3.09 -13.61
C ASN A 228 12.73 3.42 -15.03
N ASP A 229 13.91 2.96 -15.46
CA ASP A 229 14.44 3.18 -16.83
C ASP A 229 13.65 2.37 -17.87
N ALA A 230 13.04 1.25 -17.46
CA ALA A 230 12.12 0.47 -18.29
C ALA A 230 10.70 1.06 -18.38
N GLY A 231 10.46 2.20 -17.72
CA GLY A 231 9.21 2.94 -17.81
C GLY A 231 8.61 3.32 -16.47
N GLY A 232 8.91 2.59 -15.36
CA GLY A 232 8.46 2.91 -14.01
C GLY A 232 6.95 3.13 -13.92
N GLN A 233 6.17 2.22 -14.51
CA GLN A 233 4.71 2.41 -14.67
C GLN A 233 3.94 2.29 -13.35
N ASP A 234 4.54 1.61 -12.37
CA ASP A 234 3.97 1.43 -11.04
C ASP A 234 4.95 1.77 -9.93
N ASN A 235 4.49 1.70 -8.68
CA ASN A 235 5.31 1.76 -7.49
C ASN A 235 6.27 0.56 -7.46
N ILE A 236 7.51 0.76 -7.07
CA ILE A 236 8.57 -0.24 -7.15
C ILE A 236 9.16 -0.44 -5.77
N THR A 237 8.89 -1.57 -5.15
CA THR A 237 9.40 -1.91 -3.82
C THR A 237 10.20 -3.20 -3.86
N VAL A 238 11.40 -3.16 -3.26
CA VAL A 238 12.34 -4.29 -3.24
C VAL A 238 12.95 -4.45 -1.85
N GLN A 239 12.93 -5.66 -1.33
CA GLN A 239 13.74 -6.09 -0.20
C GLN A 239 14.66 -7.24 -0.63
N LEU A 240 15.94 -7.10 -0.36
CA LEU A 240 16.98 -8.08 -0.73
C LEU A 240 17.63 -8.62 0.54
N ILE A 241 17.57 -9.95 0.72
CA ILE A 241 18.20 -10.68 1.81
C ILE A 241 19.38 -11.46 1.21
N GLU A 242 20.58 -11.27 1.74
CA GLU A 242 21.78 -12.02 1.33
C GLU A 242 22.31 -12.85 2.48
N PHE A 243 22.49 -14.15 2.26
CA PHE A 243 23.08 -15.08 3.20
C PHE A 243 24.57 -15.24 2.92
N SER A 244 25.42 -15.03 3.94
CA SER A 244 26.87 -15.15 3.81
C SER A 244 27.41 -16.24 4.74
N ALA A 245 28.53 -16.86 4.34
CA ALA A 245 29.21 -17.88 5.15
C ALA A 245 29.80 -17.30 6.46
N ASN A 246 30.11 -15.98 6.46
CA ASN A 246 30.69 -15.26 7.61
C ASN A 246 30.19 -13.81 7.63
N ALA A 247 29.14 -13.51 8.37
CA ALA A 247 28.69 -12.13 8.60
C ALA A 247 29.79 -11.27 9.25
N SER A 248 30.70 -11.85 10.01
CA SER A 248 31.83 -11.16 10.65
C SER A 248 32.87 -10.61 9.68
N SER A 249 33.03 -11.19 8.48
CA SER A 249 34.06 -10.75 7.53
C SER A 249 33.62 -9.58 6.65
N VAL A 250 32.32 -9.41 6.44
CA VAL A 250 31.79 -8.31 5.62
C VAL A 250 31.83 -6.99 6.39
N TYR A 251 31.62 -7.03 7.71
CA TYR A 251 31.80 -5.84 8.58
C TYR A 251 33.28 -5.44 8.73
N ALA A 252 34.20 -6.40 8.72
CA ALA A 252 35.63 -6.14 8.83
C ALA A 252 36.27 -5.60 7.53
N ALA A 253 35.63 -5.79 6.38
CA ALA A 253 36.11 -5.28 5.08
C ALA A 253 35.65 -3.86 4.76
N MET A 254 34.77 -3.24 5.59
CA MET A 254 34.43 -1.83 5.44
C MET A 254 35.56 -0.97 6.00
N PRO A 255 36.10 0.01 5.25
CA PRO A 255 37.08 0.96 5.76
C PRO A 255 36.53 1.61 7.03
N ALA A 256 37.37 1.77 8.05
CA ALA A 256 37.01 2.33 9.37
C ALA A 256 36.33 3.70 9.30
N ASP A 257 36.54 4.43 8.22
CA ASP A 257 35.94 5.75 7.95
C ASP A 257 34.44 5.70 7.65
N ARG A 258 33.89 4.52 7.25
CA ARG A 258 32.44 4.33 7.03
C ARG A 258 31.70 3.76 8.24
N GLN A 259 32.41 3.24 9.24
CA GLN A 259 31.78 2.75 10.47
C GLN A 259 31.29 3.88 11.40
N GLN A 260 31.86 5.10 11.28
CA GLN A 260 31.47 6.25 12.09
C GLN A 260 30.18 6.95 11.59
N THR A 261 29.83 6.80 10.31
CA THR A 261 28.66 7.54 9.75
C THR A 261 27.30 6.95 10.14
N GLY A 262 27.21 5.64 10.42
CA GLY A 262 25.96 5.01 10.85
C GLY A 262 25.52 5.39 12.27
N GLY A 263 26.48 5.62 13.17
CA GLY A 263 26.24 6.03 14.56
C GLY A 263 25.88 7.51 14.71
N GLU A 264 26.44 8.37 13.85
CA GLU A 264 26.16 9.82 13.88
C GLU A 264 24.81 10.16 13.20
N TYR A 265 24.41 9.42 12.16
CA TYR A 265 23.12 9.65 11.50
C TYR A 265 21.92 9.39 12.44
N MET A 266 22.03 8.38 13.31
CA MET A 266 21.00 8.12 14.34
C MET A 266 21.02 9.15 15.47
N LYS A 267 22.19 9.71 15.82
CA LYS A 267 22.29 10.78 16.84
C LYS A 267 21.80 12.14 16.31
N GLN A 268 22.01 12.43 15.03
CA GLN A 268 21.61 13.70 14.42
C GLN A 268 20.09 13.77 14.21
N LYS A 269 19.43 12.64 13.88
CA LYS A 269 17.96 12.59 13.73
C LYS A 269 17.22 12.82 15.06
N ARG A 270 17.83 12.44 16.20
CA ARG A 270 17.24 12.66 17.52
C ARG A 270 17.39 14.10 18.05
N ARG A 271 18.35 14.89 17.53
CA ARG A 271 18.55 16.29 17.92
C ARG A 271 17.70 17.29 17.13
N SER A 272 17.29 16.94 15.91
CA SER A 272 16.57 17.85 15.01
C SER A 272 15.11 18.10 15.44
N ASN A 273 14.43 17.12 16.03
CA ASN A 273 13.02 17.28 16.34
C ASN A 273 12.73 18.23 17.52
N SER A 274 13.62 18.31 18.51
CA SER A 274 13.43 19.25 19.63
C SER A 274 13.50 20.72 19.21
N PHE A 275 14.31 21.05 18.20
CA PHE A 275 14.44 22.43 17.72
C PHE A 275 13.23 22.85 16.89
N ALA A 276 12.65 21.93 16.13
CA ALA A 276 11.43 22.18 15.36
C ALA A 276 10.23 22.45 16.27
N TYR A 277 10.06 21.72 17.36
CA TYR A 277 9.00 21.96 18.33
C TYR A 277 9.14 23.32 19.05
N VAL A 278 10.37 23.76 19.33
CA VAL A 278 10.62 25.09 19.91
C VAL A 278 10.22 26.21 18.93
N ILE A 279 10.55 26.08 17.66
CA ILE A 279 10.16 27.05 16.62
C ILE A 279 8.64 27.09 16.43
N ILE A 280 7.97 25.95 16.41
CA ILE A 280 6.51 25.87 16.30
C ILE A 280 5.84 26.50 17.52
N ALA A 281 6.35 26.25 18.72
CA ALA A 281 5.83 26.85 19.96
C ALA A 281 6.01 28.40 19.97
N LEU A 282 7.15 28.90 19.49
CA LEU A 282 7.39 30.34 19.36
C LEU A 282 6.49 31.00 18.32
N PHE A 283 6.21 30.31 17.21
CA PHE A 283 5.29 30.79 16.17
C PHE A 283 3.84 30.84 16.67
N MET A 284 3.42 29.84 17.43
CA MET A 284 2.08 29.81 18.07
C MET A 284 1.93 30.93 19.13
N MET A 285 2.95 31.20 19.94
CA MET A 285 2.93 32.33 20.87
C MET A 285 2.87 33.69 20.17
N ALA A 286 3.61 33.86 19.06
CA ALA A 286 3.57 35.08 18.26
C ALA A 286 2.19 35.32 17.61
N THR A 287 1.54 34.28 17.12
CA THR A 287 0.18 34.40 16.54
C THR A 287 -0.88 34.74 17.60
N VAL A 288 -0.77 34.18 18.79
CA VAL A 288 -1.64 34.53 19.93
C VAL A 288 -1.40 35.98 20.37
N ALA A 289 -0.16 36.42 20.48
CA ALA A 289 0.20 37.81 20.85
C ALA A 289 -0.32 38.83 19.81
N LEU A 290 -0.20 38.50 18.51
CA LEU A 290 -0.75 39.33 17.43
C LEU A 290 -2.31 39.36 17.47
N GLY A 291 -2.96 38.26 17.78
CA GLY A 291 -4.41 38.21 17.95
C GLY A 291 -4.92 39.04 19.12
N VAL A 292 -4.21 38.98 20.26
CA VAL A 292 -4.51 39.80 21.47
C VAL A 292 -4.26 41.28 21.18
N TYR A 293 -3.12 41.61 20.55
CA TYR A 293 -2.80 42.99 20.16
C TYR A 293 -3.88 43.58 19.22
N TRP A 294 -4.31 42.81 18.20
CA TRP A 294 -5.36 43.21 17.25
C TRP A 294 -6.72 43.37 17.93
N TYR A 295 -7.07 42.49 18.89
CA TYR A 295 -8.31 42.58 19.68
C TYR A 295 -8.35 43.86 20.53
N PHE A 296 -7.26 44.23 21.20
CA PHE A 296 -7.19 45.50 22.00
C PHE A 296 -7.20 46.73 21.11
N PHE A 297 -6.44 46.75 20.01
CA PHE A 297 -6.40 47.91 19.10
C PHE A 297 -7.71 48.16 18.36
N ARG A 298 -8.47 47.11 18.10
CA ARG A 298 -9.78 47.24 17.44
C ARG A 298 -10.87 47.78 18.37
N ASN A 299 -10.72 47.65 19.66
CA ASN A 299 -11.71 48.14 20.65
C ASN A 299 -11.47 49.60 21.07
N GLU A 300 -10.36 50.26 20.72
CA GLU A 300 -10.12 51.67 21.06
C GLU A 300 -10.63 52.68 20.03
N ALA A 301 -11.19 52.27 18.91
CA ALA A 301 -11.72 53.16 17.86
C ALA A 301 -13.23 53.08 17.70
N LYS A 302 -13.99 53.45 18.69
CA LYS A 302 -15.36 53.92 18.52
C LYS A 302 -15.49 55.37 18.97
N PRO A 303 -15.58 56.36 18.04
CA PRO A 303 -16.02 57.72 18.43
C PRO A 303 -17.53 57.71 18.75
N GLU A 304 -17.88 58.37 19.86
CA GLU A 304 -19.27 58.62 20.27
C GLU A 304 -20.01 59.43 19.24
N PRO A 305 -21.31 59.20 19.03
CA PRO A 305 -22.16 60.01 18.11
C PRO A 305 -22.45 61.37 18.81
N LYS A 306 -21.98 62.45 18.20
CA LYS A 306 -22.45 63.83 18.52
C LYS A 306 -23.92 63.98 18.11
N VAL A 307 -24.75 64.28 19.10
CA VAL A 307 -26.10 64.77 18.94
C VAL A 307 -26.04 66.24 18.51
N GLU A 308 -26.51 66.57 17.33
CA GLU A 308 -26.91 67.92 16.99
C GLU A 308 -28.36 67.97 16.57
N SER A 309 -29.12 68.72 17.37
CA SER A 309 -30.52 69.11 17.14
C SER A 309 -30.58 70.25 16.13
N THR A 310 -31.55 70.30 15.27
CA THR A 310 -32.52 71.33 15.03
C THR A 310 -33.07 71.33 13.61
N THR A 311 -34.36 71.25 13.58
CA THR A 311 -35.40 72.14 13.06
C THR A 311 -35.78 72.07 11.59
N LYS A 312 -36.99 71.60 11.42
CA LYS A 312 -38.07 71.96 10.49
C LYS A 312 -37.72 72.74 9.21
N THR A 313 -38.07 72.22 8.03
CA THR A 313 -39.14 72.84 7.26
C THR A 313 -39.73 71.92 6.18
N ARG A 314 -41.00 72.00 6.05
CA ARG A 314 -41.99 71.30 5.24
C ARG A 314 -42.09 71.96 3.85
N LYS A 315 -42.12 71.18 2.76
CA LYS A 315 -42.98 71.43 1.61
C LYS A 315 -42.99 70.23 0.67
N LYS A 316 -44.07 69.73 0.48
CA LYS A 316 -44.96 69.29 -0.58
C LYS A 316 -44.33 69.41 -2.00
N GLU A 317 -44.38 68.39 -2.82
CA GLU A 317 -45.40 68.07 -3.82
C GLU A 317 -44.95 66.92 -4.72
N GLN A 318 -45.91 66.08 -5.06
CA GLN A 318 -45.94 65.05 -6.09
C GLN A 318 -46.17 65.69 -7.48
N PRO A 319 -46.41 64.89 -8.54
CA PRO A 319 -45.69 63.79 -9.22
C PRO A 319 -45.49 64.18 -10.69
N VAL A 320 -44.92 63.36 -11.55
CA VAL A 320 -45.34 63.14 -12.93
C VAL A 320 -44.57 62.01 -13.64
N VAL A 321 -45.29 61.09 -14.08
CA VAL A 321 -45.27 60.04 -15.09
C VAL A 321 -44.68 60.48 -16.45
N ARG A 322 -43.96 59.57 -17.14
CA ARG A 322 -44.07 59.15 -18.56
C ARG A 322 -42.78 58.42 -18.99
N LYS A 323 -42.89 57.12 -19.30
CA LYS A 323 -43.15 56.45 -20.59
C LYS A 323 -42.24 56.91 -21.74
N LYS A 324 -41.49 55.94 -22.28
CA LYS A 324 -41.55 55.38 -23.63
C LYS A 324 -40.25 54.62 -23.88
N THR A 325 -40.31 53.36 -24.14
CA THR A 325 -40.56 52.63 -25.40
C THR A 325 -39.42 52.70 -26.37
N THR A 326 -38.90 51.58 -26.74
CA THR A 326 -38.77 50.85 -27.99
C THR A 326 -37.31 50.47 -28.18
N GLU A 327 -36.87 49.33 -28.66
CA GLU A 327 -37.43 48.41 -29.68
C GLU A 327 -36.72 47.04 -29.61
N THR A 328 -37.50 46.07 -29.89
CA THR A 328 -37.21 44.66 -30.13
C THR A 328 -36.48 44.47 -31.47
N LYS A 329 -35.47 43.60 -31.53
CA LYS A 329 -35.16 42.85 -32.75
C LYS A 329 -35.09 41.37 -32.45
N THR A 330 -36.16 40.71 -32.81
CA THR A 330 -36.31 39.27 -32.88
C THR A 330 -35.51 38.73 -34.06
N VAL A 331 -34.60 37.80 -33.86
CA VAL A 331 -34.10 36.93 -34.92
C VAL A 331 -34.63 35.54 -34.65
N VAL A 332 -35.54 35.12 -35.52
CA VAL A 332 -36.11 33.79 -35.61
C VAL A 332 -35.03 32.87 -36.16
N VAL A 333 -34.60 31.85 -35.43
CA VAL A 333 -33.90 30.69 -35.97
C VAL A 333 -34.80 29.50 -35.81
N LYS A 334 -35.08 28.87 -36.94
CA LYS A 334 -35.92 27.68 -37.10
C LYS A 334 -35.40 26.52 -36.29
N GLU A 335 -36.31 25.91 -35.54
CA GLU A 335 -36.17 24.54 -35.02
C GLU A 335 -36.07 23.54 -36.18
N THR A 336 -35.02 22.76 -36.15
CA THR A 336 -34.90 21.52 -36.91
C THR A 336 -35.03 20.35 -35.93
N GLU A 337 -36.01 19.50 -36.19
CA GLU A 337 -36.29 18.26 -35.44
C GLU A 337 -35.04 17.39 -35.35
N PRO A 338 -34.78 16.72 -34.18
CA PRO A 338 -33.71 15.76 -34.06
C PRO A 338 -34.12 14.39 -34.57
N GLN A 339 -33.33 13.87 -35.51
CA GLN A 339 -33.41 12.46 -35.96
C GLN A 339 -33.11 11.49 -34.84
N PRO A 340 -33.73 10.28 -34.83
CA PRO A 340 -33.55 9.28 -33.77
C PRO A 340 -32.18 8.64 -33.87
N LYS A 341 -31.43 8.63 -32.73
CA LYS A 341 -30.17 7.90 -32.54
C LYS A 341 -30.41 6.39 -32.64
N PRO A 342 -29.48 5.61 -33.23
CA PRO A 342 -29.57 4.16 -33.30
C PRO A 342 -29.45 3.55 -31.90
N LYS A 343 -30.31 2.55 -31.62
CA LYS A 343 -30.34 1.79 -30.36
C LYS A 343 -28.98 1.11 -30.12
N ALA A 344 -28.30 1.50 -29.05
CA ALA A 344 -27.13 0.80 -28.53
C ALA A 344 -27.53 -0.61 -28.12
N LYS A 345 -26.85 -1.62 -28.67
CA LYS A 345 -26.92 -3.00 -28.22
C LYS A 345 -26.42 -3.06 -26.77
N GLN A 346 -27.27 -3.50 -25.85
CA GLN A 346 -26.89 -3.82 -24.50
C GLN A 346 -25.79 -4.88 -24.52
N LYS A 347 -24.58 -4.53 -24.12
CA LYS A 347 -23.54 -5.49 -23.77
C LYS A 347 -24.00 -6.19 -22.50
N GLN A 348 -24.29 -7.49 -22.61
CA GLN A 348 -24.56 -8.35 -21.47
C GLN A 348 -23.34 -8.37 -20.54
N ASN A 349 -23.57 -8.11 -19.26
CA ASN A 349 -22.57 -8.14 -18.21
C ASN A 349 -21.98 -9.56 -18.08
N PRO A 350 -20.66 -9.76 -18.17
CA PRO A 350 -20.04 -11.10 -18.12
C PRO A 350 -20.30 -11.87 -16.82
N GLN A 351 -20.61 -11.17 -15.73
CA GLN A 351 -20.86 -11.79 -14.42
C GLN A 351 -22.03 -12.77 -14.41
N ASN A 352 -23.09 -12.52 -15.19
CA ASN A 352 -24.26 -13.42 -15.25
C ASN A 352 -24.02 -14.74 -16.01
N SER A 353 -22.95 -14.85 -16.79
CA SER A 353 -22.61 -16.08 -17.51
C SER A 353 -21.76 -17.04 -16.67
N ILE A 354 -21.02 -16.52 -15.70
CA ILE A 354 -20.17 -17.32 -14.80
C ILE A 354 -21.01 -18.00 -13.72
N GLU A 355 -21.96 -17.30 -13.11
CA GLU A 355 -22.89 -17.91 -12.14
C GLU A 355 -23.74 -19.04 -12.72
N LYS A 356 -24.10 -18.96 -14.00
CA LYS A 356 -24.87 -20.04 -14.68
C LYS A 356 -24.03 -21.27 -14.97
N LYS A 357 -22.71 -21.15 -15.17
CA LYS A 357 -21.82 -22.31 -15.39
C LYS A 357 -21.44 -22.99 -14.07
N ILE A 358 -21.30 -22.22 -12.96
CA ILE A 358 -21.01 -22.78 -11.64
C ILE A 358 -22.19 -23.62 -11.12
N LYS A 359 -23.45 -23.22 -11.34
CA LYS A 359 -24.62 -23.99 -10.92
C LYS A 359 -24.87 -25.29 -11.73
N LYS A 360 -24.20 -25.50 -12.86
CA LYS A 360 -24.33 -26.69 -13.68
C LYS A 360 -23.25 -27.76 -13.45
N GLY A 361 -22.18 -27.41 -12.69
CA GLY A 361 -21.04 -28.29 -12.39
C GLY A 361 -21.12 -29.02 -11.05
N ILE A 362 -22.11 -28.71 -10.20
CA ILE A 362 -22.28 -29.38 -8.89
C ILE A 362 -23.40 -30.43 -9.00
N GLY A 363 -23.05 -31.56 -9.54
CA GLY A 363 -23.83 -32.76 -9.51
C GLY A 363 -22.90 -33.96 -9.37
N ASN A 364 -22.98 -34.59 -8.20
CA ASN A 364 -22.42 -35.89 -7.86
C ASN A 364 -20.88 -36.04 -7.76
N ASN A 365 -20.36 -35.87 -6.57
CA ASN A 365 -19.40 -36.84 -6.04
C ASN A 365 -19.44 -36.81 -4.49
N THR A 366 -20.12 -37.81 -3.94
CA THR A 366 -20.09 -38.17 -2.52
C THR A 366 -18.84 -38.99 -2.29
N GLY A 367 -17.84 -38.40 -1.63
CA GLY A 367 -16.62 -39.07 -1.20
C GLY A 367 -16.11 -38.47 0.09
N ASN A 368 -16.20 -39.24 1.17
CA ASN A 368 -15.78 -39.01 2.53
C ASN A 368 -14.39 -38.36 2.64
N GLY A 369 -14.30 -37.26 3.35
CA GLY A 369 -13.05 -36.68 3.81
C GLY A 369 -13.34 -35.77 5.01
N ASN A 370 -12.99 -36.26 6.21
CA ASN A 370 -13.08 -35.51 7.46
C ASN A 370 -12.31 -34.20 7.37
N ASN A 371 -13.03 -33.10 7.35
CA ASN A 371 -12.48 -31.77 7.64
C ASN A 371 -12.81 -31.41 9.08
N ASP A 372 -11.77 -31.34 9.89
CA ASP A 372 -11.83 -30.91 11.28
C ASP A 372 -12.09 -29.38 11.34
N PRO A 373 -13.14 -28.91 12.03
CA PRO A 373 -13.48 -27.48 12.08
C PRO A 373 -12.70 -26.67 13.13
N GLU A 374 -11.78 -27.28 13.89
CA GLU A 374 -11.20 -26.62 15.08
C GLU A 374 -10.13 -25.55 14.80
N ASN A 375 -9.59 -25.44 13.60
CA ASN A 375 -8.47 -24.51 13.33
C ASN A 375 -8.89 -23.08 12.95
N ASN A 376 -10.19 -22.82 12.75
CA ASN A 376 -10.65 -21.50 12.34
C ASN A 376 -11.07 -20.58 13.52
N HIS A 377 -11.16 -21.12 14.74
CA HIS A 377 -11.62 -20.37 15.91
C HIS A 377 -10.52 -19.55 16.61
N ASN A 378 -9.24 -19.89 16.43
CA ASN A 378 -8.17 -19.22 17.18
C ASN A 378 -7.80 -17.84 16.61
N SER A 379 -7.86 -17.66 15.29
CA SER A 379 -7.52 -16.38 14.65
C SER A 379 -8.60 -15.30 14.88
N GLN A 380 -9.88 -15.72 14.92
CA GLN A 380 -11.00 -14.83 15.19
C GLN A 380 -11.00 -14.36 16.65
N GLY A 381 -10.66 -15.24 17.59
CA GLY A 381 -10.57 -14.90 19.01
C GLY A 381 -9.48 -13.88 19.33
N LEU A 382 -8.33 -13.96 18.67
CA LEU A 382 -7.23 -13.00 18.83
C LEU A 382 -7.57 -11.62 18.29
N LEU A 383 -8.26 -11.55 17.17
CA LEU A 383 -8.69 -10.28 16.58
C LEU A 383 -9.78 -9.60 17.42
N ASP A 384 -10.78 -10.35 17.87
CA ASP A 384 -11.86 -9.85 18.73
C ASP A 384 -11.32 -9.34 20.08
N GLU A 385 -10.25 -9.94 20.58
CA GLU A 385 -9.59 -9.48 21.80
C GLU A 385 -8.79 -8.19 21.58
N GLN A 386 -8.11 -8.04 20.46
CA GLN A 386 -7.37 -6.83 20.08
C GLN A 386 -8.32 -5.66 19.79
N ILE A 387 -9.43 -5.90 19.09
CA ILE A 387 -10.46 -4.89 18.83
C ILE A 387 -11.13 -4.43 20.16
N LYS A 388 -11.41 -5.36 21.08
CA LYS A 388 -11.98 -5.04 22.40
C LYS A 388 -11.03 -4.25 23.31
N LYS A 389 -9.72 -4.41 23.15
CA LYS A 389 -8.69 -3.68 23.92
C LYS A 389 -8.47 -2.25 23.41
N GLY A 390 -9.07 -1.84 22.28
CA GLY A 390 -8.94 -0.49 21.71
C GLY A 390 -7.51 -0.12 21.31
N ASN A 391 -6.66 -1.14 21.04
CA ASN A 391 -5.23 -0.95 20.79
C ASN A 391 -4.92 -0.43 19.37
N PHE A 392 -5.93 -0.18 18.54
CA PHE A 392 -5.71 0.53 17.28
C PHE A 392 -5.56 2.02 17.59
N LYS A 393 -4.35 2.53 17.47
CA LYS A 393 -4.07 3.96 17.56
C LYS A 393 -4.80 4.69 16.44
N ASP A 394 -5.43 5.81 16.78
CA ASP A 394 -6.00 6.71 15.77
C ASP A 394 -4.91 7.17 14.79
N GLU A 395 -5.31 7.49 13.55
CA GLU A 395 -4.51 7.93 12.40
C GLU A 395 -3.48 9.05 12.71
N LYS A 396 -3.60 9.70 13.89
CA LYS A 396 -2.68 10.75 14.38
C LYS A 396 -1.39 10.22 15.02
N ASP A 397 -1.31 8.92 15.26
CA ASP A 397 -0.20 8.28 15.98
C ASP A 397 0.66 7.36 15.09
N LEU A 398 0.38 7.30 13.80
CA LEU A 398 1.22 6.60 12.81
C LEU A 398 2.40 7.48 12.41
N PRO A 399 3.62 6.92 12.35
CA PRO A 399 4.84 7.67 12.06
C PRO A 399 4.90 8.23 10.64
#